data_bb5b921c31b603990f7d0f74cbef87c4
#
_entry.id   bb5b921c31b603990f7d0f74cbef87c4
#
_cell.length_a   1.000
_cell.length_b   1.000
_cell.length_c   1.000
_cell.angle_alpha   90.00
_cell.angle_beta   90.00
_cell.angle_gamma   90.00
#
_symmetry.space_group_name_H-M   'P 1'
#
loop_
_entity.id
_entity.type
_entity.pdbx_description
1 polymer ?
#
loop_
_entity_poly.entity_id
_entity_poly.type
_entity_poly.pdbx_seq_one_letter_code
_entity_poly.pdbx_strand_id
1 'polypeptide(L)'
;MATTTKPMAKTTKATEKKRAPRSASRKSAENGDQKKHYRPAPSLPMQNEGMLNMAIKAARDAGKIQVIAFRDRSNLQISNKSLGDYVTEVDKECERVILETLKTAYPDHAFLGEESGESGKKDAEYTWVIDPLDGTTNFIHGIPQFAVSIALLKNGQPLHAVVYHAMANELFTATKGKGAYLDSRRIRVSGCNSMQDALLATGFPFREGDNCLLYTSPSPRDPKTSR
;
A
#
# COMPACT_ATOMS: atom_id res chain seq x y z
N MET A 1 38.37 55.89 -4.20
CA MET A 1 37.70 56.94 -3.42
C MET A 1 36.60 56.26 -2.67
N ALA A 2 36.83 55.93 -1.40
CA ALA A 2 36.46 56.68 -0.20
C ALA A 2 34.92 56.81 -0.12
N THR A 3 34.20 56.38 0.92
CA THR A 3 34.42 56.45 2.36
C THR A 3 33.42 55.58 3.14
N THR A 4 33.91 54.87 4.08
CA THR A 4 33.44 54.47 5.40
C THR A 4 32.34 55.37 6.00
N THR A 5 31.32 54.76 6.64
CA THR A 5 30.93 55.17 8.00
C THR A 5 30.04 54.13 8.70
N LYS A 6 30.49 53.65 9.84
CA LYS A 6 29.74 53.04 10.92
C LYS A 6 29.41 54.16 11.91
N PRO A 7 28.26 54.19 12.61
CA PRO A 7 28.40 54.12 14.07
C PRO A 7 27.29 53.38 14.88
N MET A 8 27.74 52.87 15.95
CA MET A 8 27.37 52.96 17.37
C MET A 8 26.11 52.27 17.90
N ALA A 9 26.42 51.39 18.83
CA ALA A 9 25.56 50.74 19.80
C ALA A 9 24.89 51.71 20.77
N LYS A 10 23.65 51.40 21.17
CA LYS A 10 23.03 51.91 22.43
C LYS A 10 22.57 50.74 23.27
N THR A 11 23.26 50.60 24.40
CA THR A 11 22.93 49.78 25.55
C THR A 11 21.73 50.40 26.26
N THR A 12 20.67 49.63 26.51
CA THR A 12 19.63 49.95 27.48
C THR A 12 19.49 48.80 28.50
N LYS A 13 19.72 49.18 29.76
CA LYS A 13 19.61 48.36 30.97
C LYS A 13 18.16 47.92 31.18
N ALA A 14 17.93 46.62 31.33
CA ALA A 14 16.64 46.08 31.78
C ALA A 14 16.68 45.86 33.29
N THR A 15 15.73 46.46 33.95
CA THR A 15 15.47 46.39 35.40
C THR A 15 14.83 45.06 35.77
N GLU A 16 15.45 44.41 36.72
CA GLU A 16 15.03 43.14 37.32
C GLU A 16 13.83 43.38 38.28
N LYS A 17 12.65 42.81 37.93
CA LYS A 17 11.49 42.74 38.86
C LYS A 17 11.39 41.33 39.40
N LYS A 18 11.76 41.14 40.65
CA LYS A 18 11.48 39.92 41.45
C LYS A 18 9.97 39.70 41.55
N ARG A 19 9.50 38.52 41.10
CA ARG A 19 8.15 38.02 41.42
C ARG A 19 8.26 36.83 42.37
N ALA A 20 7.48 36.90 43.45
CA ALA A 20 7.34 35.90 44.48
C ALA A 20 6.68 34.59 43.95
N PRO A 21 6.94 33.44 44.59
CA PRO A 21 6.39 32.15 44.16
C PRO A 21 4.92 32.01 44.57
N ARG A 22 4.04 31.75 43.61
CA ARG A 22 2.67 31.28 43.87
C ARG A 22 2.68 29.75 44.00
N SER A 23 2.39 29.27 45.19
CA SER A 23 2.05 27.88 45.46
C SER A 23 0.72 27.56 44.80
N ALA A 24 0.73 26.74 43.74
CA ALA A 24 -0.45 26.12 43.15
C ALA A 24 -0.44 24.62 43.51
N SER A 25 -1.36 24.26 44.37
CA SER A 25 -1.68 22.86 44.68
C SER A 25 -2.10 22.12 43.41
N ARG A 26 -1.28 21.21 42.96
CA ARG A 26 -1.64 20.25 41.92
C ARG A 26 -2.58 19.21 42.52
N LYS A 27 -3.87 19.31 42.19
CA LYS A 27 -4.80 18.18 42.30
C LYS A 27 -4.33 17.11 41.27
N SER A 28 -3.87 15.99 41.78
CA SER A 28 -3.63 14.77 41.01
C SER A 28 -4.97 14.30 40.41
N ALA A 29 -5.14 14.49 39.10
CA ALA A 29 -6.17 13.80 38.37
C ALA A 29 -5.72 12.31 38.22
N GLU A 30 -6.41 11.42 38.90
CA GLU A 30 -6.31 9.99 38.70
C GLU A 30 -6.80 9.69 37.28
N ASN A 31 -5.84 9.54 36.34
CA ASN A 31 -6.09 8.94 35.05
C ASN A 31 -6.31 7.44 35.27
N GLY A 32 -7.58 7.04 35.33
CA GLY A 32 -7.95 5.63 35.28
C GLY A 32 -7.44 5.02 33.99
N ASP A 33 -6.34 4.33 34.10
CA ASP A 33 -5.71 3.51 33.05
C ASP A 33 -6.68 2.36 32.73
N GLN A 34 -7.62 2.61 31.82
CA GLN A 34 -8.41 1.56 31.19
C GLN A 34 -7.50 0.75 30.29
N LYS A 35 -6.79 -0.20 30.86
CA LYS A 35 -6.15 -1.30 30.12
C LYS A 35 -7.24 -1.98 29.31
N LYS A 36 -7.39 -1.56 28.03
CA LYS A 36 -8.20 -2.31 27.07
C LYS A 36 -7.62 -3.71 27.01
N HIS A 37 -8.30 -4.66 27.65
CA HIS A 37 -7.95 -6.07 27.57
C HIS A 37 -7.96 -6.46 26.08
N TYR A 38 -6.76 -6.64 25.52
CA TYR A 38 -6.58 -7.25 24.22
C TYR A 38 -7.11 -8.68 24.30
N ARG A 39 -8.30 -8.93 23.73
CA ARG A 39 -8.76 -10.28 23.43
C ARG A 39 -8.06 -10.69 22.13
N PRO A 40 -7.18 -11.70 22.14
CA PRO A 40 -6.66 -12.25 20.89
C PRO A 40 -7.84 -12.74 20.06
N ALA A 41 -7.85 -12.37 18.76
CA ALA A 41 -8.82 -12.89 17.82
C ALA A 41 -8.74 -14.44 17.83
N PRO A 42 -9.87 -15.15 17.69
CA PRO A 42 -9.86 -16.60 17.60
C PRO A 42 -8.89 -17.03 16.49
N SER A 43 -8.05 -18.03 16.79
CA SER A 43 -7.14 -18.60 15.82
C SER A 43 -7.94 -19.14 14.63
N LEU A 44 -7.61 -18.70 13.41
CA LEU A 44 -8.18 -19.33 12.21
C LEU A 44 -7.77 -20.81 12.20
N PRO A 45 -8.61 -21.69 11.65
CA PRO A 45 -8.24 -23.09 11.46
C PRO A 45 -6.88 -23.20 10.74
N MET A 46 -6.03 -24.14 11.12
CA MET A 46 -4.69 -24.35 10.53
C MET A 46 -4.69 -24.45 9.01
N GLN A 47 -5.78 -24.95 8.41
CA GLN A 47 -5.96 -25.00 6.95
C GLN A 47 -5.86 -23.61 6.28
N ASN A 48 -6.34 -22.55 6.93
CA ASN A 48 -6.28 -21.20 6.37
C ASN A 48 -4.86 -20.61 6.41
N GLU A 49 -4.01 -21.02 7.33
CA GLU A 49 -2.60 -20.58 7.36
C GLU A 49 -1.80 -21.20 6.20
N GLY A 50 -2.14 -22.45 5.83
CA GLY A 50 -1.58 -23.10 4.64
C GLY A 50 -1.86 -22.34 3.36
N MET A 51 -3.09 -21.84 3.18
CA MET A 51 -3.46 -21.04 1.98
C MET A 51 -2.67 -19.74 1.90
N LEU A 52 -2.51 -19.01 3.01
CA LEU A 52 -1.68 -17.81 3.05
C LEU A 52 -0.22 -18.11 2.68
N ASN A 53 0.35 -19.18 3.22
CA ASN A 53 1.72 -19.59 2.93
C ASN A 53 1.92 -19.95 1.46
N MET A 54 0.94 -20.60 0.83
CA MET A 54 1.00 -20.89 -0.61
C MET A 54 0.91 -19.63 -1.46
N ALA A 55 0.08 -18.65 -1.08
CA ALA A 55 0.04 -17.34 -1.73
C ALA A 55 1.39 -16.60 -1.60
N ILE A 56 2.00 -16.61 -0.41
CA ILE A 56 3.33 -16.02 -0.18
C ILE A 56 4.40 -16.69 -1.08
N LYS A 57 4.37 -18.03 -1.16
CA LYS A 57 5.29 -18.77 -2.02
C LYS A 57 5.10 -18.35 -3.48
N ALA A 58 3.87 -18.37 -3.97
CA ALA A 58 3.55 -18.00 -5.35
C ALA A 58 3.98 -16.56 -5.66
N ALA A 59 3.68 -15.60 -4.76
CA ALA A 59 4.09 -14.21 -4.92
C ALA A 59 5.61 -14.03 -4.97
N ARG A 60 6.36 -14.75 -4.14
CA ARG A 60 7.82 -14.70 -4.15
C ARG A 60 8.42 -15.31 -5.41
N ASP A 61 7.84 -16.40 -5.92
CA ASP A 61 8.33 -17.03 -7.14
C ASP A 61 8.08 -16.12 -8.36
N ALA A 62 6.89 -15.50 -8.47
CA ALA A 62 6.62 -14.47 -9.47
C ALA A 62 7.52 -13.23 -9.33
N GLY A 63 7.73 -12.76 -8.11
CA GLY A 63 8.61 -11.62 -7.85
C GLY A 63 10.07 -11.84 -8.27
N LYS A 64 10.58 -13.05 -8.23
CA LYS A 64 11.91 -13.38 -8.78
C LYS A 64 11.95 -13.14 -10.30
N ILE A 65 10.89 -13.52 -11.00
CA ILE A 65 10.75 -13.30 -12.45
C ILE A 65 10.75 -11.78 -12.72
N GLN A 66 9.93 -11.03 -11.99
CA GLN A 66 9.88 -9.57 -12.10
C GLN A 66 11.25 -8.92 -11.93
N VAL A 67 12.01 -9.30 -10.89
CA VAL A 67 13.33 -8.71 -10.60
C VAL A 67 14.34 -9.01 -11.71
N ILE A 68 14.34 -10.25 -12.24
CA ILE A 68 15.23 -10.64 -13.33
C ILE A 68 14.88 -9.84 -14.59
N ALA A 69 13.63 -9.84 -15.00
CA ALA A 69 13.16 -9.14 -16.19
C ALA A 69 13.32 -7.61 -16.07
N PHE A 70 13.11 -7.04 -14.88
CA PHE A 70 13.33 -5.62 -14.64
C PHE A 70 14.78 -5.17 -14.86
N ARG A 71 15.75 -6.06 -14.61
CA ARG A 71 17.18 -5.78 -14.84
C ARG A 71 17.54 -5.85 -16.32
N ASP A 72 16.82 -6.62 -17.12
CA ASP A 72 17.05 -6.81 -18.57
C ASP A 72 15.86 -6.29 -19.40
N ARG A 73 15.39 -5.08 -19.11
CA ARG A 73 14.23 -4.47 -19.76
C ARG A 73 14.41 -4.19 -21.26
N SER A 74 15.63 -4.10 -21.73
CA SER A 74 15.93 -3.80 -23.14
C SER A 74 15.36 -4.85 -24.12
N ASN A 75 15.09 -6.05 -23.65
CA ASN A 75 14.60 -7.18 -24.44
C ASN A 75 13.11 -7.48 -24.21
N LEU A 76 12.38 -6.62 -23.48
CA LEU A 76 10.97 -6.86 -23.20
C LEU A 76 10.10 -6.76 -24.46
N GLN A 77 9.26 -7.75 -24.66
CA GLN A 77 8.17 -7.70 -25.63
C GLN A 77 6.94 -7.09 -24.96
N ILE A 78 6.51 -5.94 -25.47
CA ILE A 78 5.38 -5.19 -24.97
C ILE A 78 4.24 -5.26 -25.96
N SER A 79 3.05 -5.60 -25.51
CA SER A 79 1.81 -5.52 -26.29
C SER A 79 0.78 -4.63 -25.59
N ASN A 80 -0.11 -4.02 -26.38
CA ASN A 80 -1.20 -3.20 -25.85
C ASN A 80 -2.48 -4.04 -25.76
N LYS A 81 -3.13 -4.07 -24.60
CA LYS A 81 -4.49 -4.59 -24.44
C LYS A 81 -5.51 -3.56 -24.96
N SER A 82 -5.28 -2.27 -24.66
CA SER A 82 -6.06 -1.13 -25.12
C SER A 82 -5.18 0.13 -25.10
N LEU A 83 -5.72 1.29 -25.48
CA LEU A 83 -4.96 2.54 -25.42
C LEU A 83 -4.50 2.84 -23.98
N GLY A 84 -3.16 2.85 -23.78
CA GLY A 84 -2.53 3.06 -22.48
C GLY A 84 -2.52 1.86 -21.54
N ASP A 85 -3.06 0.70 -21.94
CA ASP A 85 -3.10 -0.54 -21.16
C ASP A 85 -2.11 -1.54 -21.74
N TYR A 86 -1.00 -1.74 -21.04
CA TYR A 86 0.12 -2.55 -21.50
C TYR A 86 0.14 -3.90 -20.80
N VAL A 87 0.59 -4.90 -21.53
CA VAL A 87 0.93 -6.21 -20.99
C VAL A 87 2.29 -6.64 -21.54
N THR A 88 3.07 -7.29 -20.71
CA THR A 88 4.37 -7.85 -21.11
C THR A 88 4.34 -9.38 -21.02
N GLU A 89 5.30 -10.04 -21.63
CA GLU A 89 5.49 -11.49 -21.42
C GLU A 89 5.79 -11.81 -19.94
N VAL A 90 6.26 -10.80 -19.19
CA VAL A 90 6.54 -10.94 -17.74
C VAL A 90 5.24 -11.10 -16.94
N ASP A 91 4.19 -10.31 -17.27
CA ASP A 91 2.86 -10.43 -16.64
C ASP A 91 2.34 -11.86 -16.80
N LYS A 92 2.34 -12.35 -18.04
CA LYS A 92 1.85 -13.70 -18.38
C LYS A 92 2.65 -14.80 -17.69
N GLU A 93 3.97 -14.68 -17.66
CA GLU A 93 4.82 -15.69 -17.03
C GLU A 93 4.67 -15.66 -15.50
N CYS A 94 4.55 -14.50 -14.89
CA CYS A 94 4.24 -14.37 -13.46
C CYS A 94 2.90 -15.00 -13.13
N GLU A 95 1.84 -14.69 -13.91
CA GLU A 95 0.53 -15.29 -13.71
C GLU A 95 0.55 -16.81 -13.86
N ARG A 96 1.25 -17.32 -14.88
CA ARG A 96 1.39 -18.77 -15.11
C ARG A 96 1.98 -19.47 -13.88
N VAL A 97 3.06 -18.95 -13.34
CA VAL A 97 3.75 -19.53 -12.16
C VAL A 97 2.86 -19.47 -10.91
N ILE A 98 2.14 -18.37 -10.72
CA ILE A 98 1.20 -18.23 -9.60
C ILE A 98 0.07 -19.26 -9.72
N LEU A 99 -0.56 -19.32 -10.90
CA LEU A 99 -1.65 -20.26 -11.16
C LEU A 99 -1.22 -21.72 -11.02
N GLU A 100 -0.06 -22.08 -11.56
CA GLU A 100 0.49 -23.44 -11.43
C GLU A 100 0.69 -23.82 -9.97
N THR A 101 1.29 -22.93 -9.17
CA THR A 101 1.50 -23.16 -7.74
C THR A 101 0.19 -23.33 -6.98
N LEU A 102 -0.80 -22.45 -7.23
CA LEU A 102 -2.05 -22.45 -6.51
C LEU A 102 -3.02 -23.56 -6.97
N LYS A 103 -3.11 -23.83 -8.29
CA LYS A 103 -3.94 -24.92 -8.84
C LYS A 103 -3.46 -26.29 -8.41
N THR A 104 -2.15 -26.47 -8.33
CA THR A 104 -1.56 -27.74 -7.84
C THR A 104 -1.93 -27.99 -6.37
N ALA A 105 -1.91 -26.95 -5.55
CA ALA A 105 -2.23 -27.05 -4.13
C ALA A 105 -3.75 -27.09 -3.84
N TYR A 106 -4.55 -26.43 -4.69
CA TYR A 106 -5.99 -26.24 -4.48
C TYR A 106 -6.78 -26.41 -5.79
N PRO A 107 -6.87 -27.64 -6.33
CA PRO A 107 -7.51 -27.89 -7.61
C PRO A 107 -9.03 -27.62 -7.63
N ASP A 108 -9.68 -27.61 -6.48
CA ASP A 108 -11.12 -27.35 -6.33
C ASP A 108 -11.47 -25.87 -6.11
N HIS A 109 -10.50 -24.96 -6.16
CA HIS A 109 -10.75 -23.54 -6.06
C HIS A 109 -11.02 -22.88 -7.42
N ALA A 110 -11.64 -21.69 -7.40
CA ALA A 110 -11.74 -20.81 -8.55
C ALA A 110 -10.54 -19.84 -8.59
N PHE A 111 -10.25 -19.35 -9.79
CA PHE A 111 -9.15 -18.42 -10.04
C PHE A 111 -9.64 -17.32 -10.98
N LEU A 112 -9.31 -16.08 -10.67
CA LEU A 112 -9.51 -14.90 -11.48
C LEU A 112 -8.16 -14.22 -11.67
N GLY A 113 -7.55 -14.44 -12.81
CA GLY A 113 -6.30 -13.79 -13.23
C GLY A 113 -6.59 -12.54 -14.06
N GLU A 114 -5.71 -11.56 -13.97
CA GLU A 114 -5.81 -10.35 -14.80
C GLU A 114 -5.62 -10.66 -16.28
N GLU A 115 -4.69 -11.55 -16.60
CA GLU A 115 -4.31 -11.90 -17.96
C GLU A 115 -5.17 -13.03 -18.55
N SER A 116 -5.45 -14.06 -17.76
CA SER A 116 -6.17 -15.26 -18.22
C SER A 116 -7.66 -15.25 -17.95
N GLY A 117 -8.15 -14.31 -17.11
CA GLY A 117 -9.55 -14.27 -16.69
C GLY A 117 -9.93 -15.38 -15.73
N GLU A 118 -11.19 -15.79 -15.79
CA GLU A 118 -11.75 -16.81 -14.89
C GLU A 118 -11.34 -18.23 -15.29
N SER A 119 -11.00 -19.04 -14.28
CA SER A 119 -10.67 -20.45 -14.46
C SER A 119 -10.91 -21.25 -13.18
N GLY A 120 -10.79 -22.58 -13.24
CA GLY A 120 -11.02 -23.48 -12.09
C GLY A 120 -12.49 -23.86 -11.92
N LYS A 121 -12.88 -24.22 -10.69
CA LYS A 121 -14.21 -24.75 -10.39
C LYS A 121 -15.24 -23.62 -10.30
N LYS A 122 -16.33 -23.71 -11.05
CA LYS A 122 -17.47 -22.81 -10.91
C LYS A 122 -18.11 -22.94 -9.54
N ASP A 123 -18.58 -21.84 -8.98
CA ASP A 123 -19.24 -21.77 -7.65
C ASP A 123 -18.36 -22.35 -6.51
N ALA A 124 -17.03 -22.21 -6.63
CA ALA A 124 -16.12 -22.64 -5.59
C ALA A 124 -16.30 -21.78 -4.32
N GLU A 125 -16.16 -22.42 -3.14
CA GLU A 125 -16.17 -21.71 -1.86
C GLU A 125 -15.01 -20.69 -1.76
N TYR A 126 -13.88 -20.99 -2.42
CA TYR A 126 -12.66 -20.19 -2.43
C TYR A 126 -12.32 -19.73 -3.84
N THR A 127 -12.05 -18.44 -3.98
CA THR A 127 -11.62 -17.81 -5.24
C THR A 127 -10.34 -17.05 -5.02
N TRP A 128 -9.31 -17.35 -5.81
CA TRP A 128 -8.07 -16.58 -5.88
C TRP A 128 -8.23 -15.46 -6.90
N VAL A 129 -7.89 -14.24 -6.49
CA VAL A 129 -7.82 -13.06 -7.38
C VAL A 129 -6.36 -12.67 -7.50
N ILE A 130 -5.86 -12.58 -8.73
CA ILE A 130 -4.43 -12.51 -9.02
C ILE A 130 -4.18 -11.36 -9.98
N ASP A 131 -3.33 -10.41 -9.55
CA ASP A 131 -2.67 -9.43 -10.39
C ASP A 131 -1.17 -9.75 -10.36
N PRO A 132 -0.63 -10.27 -11.48
CA PRO A 132 0.74 -10.77 -11.52
C PRO A 132 1.80 -9.67 -11.52
N LEU A 133 1.45 -8.45 -11.99
CA LEU A 133 2.35 -7.31 -12.06
C LEU A 133 1.58 -5.98 -11.95
N ASP A 134 1.07 -5.69 -10.74
CA ASP A 134 0.48 -4.38 -10.45
C ASP A 134 1.54 -3.28 -10.62
N GLY A 135 1.26 -2.33 -11.53
CA GLY A 135 2.19 -1.29 -11.92
C GLY A 135 2.99 -1.60 -13.20
N THR A 136 2.43 -2.30 -14.18
CA THR A 136 3.04 -2.62 -15.48
C THR A 136 3.62 -1.39 -16.17
N THR A 137 2.92 -0.24 -16.13
CA THR A 137 3.42 1.03 -16.66
C THR A 137 4.73 1.45 -15.98
N ASN A 138 4.82 1.38 -14.66
CA ASN A 138 6.05 1.67 -13.92
C ASN A 138 7.17 0.72 -14.33
N PHE A 139 6.85 -0.56 -14.42
CA PHE A 139 7.79 -1.62 -14.82
C PHE A 139 8.42 -1.32 -16.19
N ILE A 140 7.59 -1.03 -17.20
CA ILE A 140 8.03 -0.71 -18.57
C ILE A 140 8.94 0.52 -18.57
N HIS A 141 8.55 1.56 -17.84
CA HIS A 141 9.31 2.82 -17.78
C HIS A 141 10.52 2.80 -16.83
N GLY A 142 10.82 1.65 -16.21
CA GLY A 142 11.98 1.52 -15.34
C GLY A 142 11.84 2.14 -13.98
N ILE A 143 10.60 2.37 -13.53
CA ILE A 143 10.29 2.83 -12.19
C ILE A 143 10.12 1.60 -11.30
N PRO A 144 10.97 1.39 -10.26
CA PRO A 144 10.95 0.18 -9.45
C PRO A 144 9.81 0.17 -8.42
N GLN A 145 8.61 0.51 -8.86
CA GLN A 145 7.40 0.61 -8.03
C GLN A 145 6.29 -0.23 -8.66
N PHE A 146 6.36 -1.53 -8.43
CA PHE A 146 5.42 -2.54 -8.89
C PHE A 146 5.41 -3.72 -7.92
N ALA A 147 4.34 -4.51 -7.94
CA ALA A 147 4.15 -5.59 -7.00
C ALA A 147 3.43 -6.79 -7.62
N VAL A 148 3.49 -7.94 -6.96
CA VAL A 148 2.56 -9.06 -7.14
C VAL A 148 1.44 -8.89 -6.13
N SER A 149 0.18 -8.98 -6.57
CA SER A 149 -0.99 -8.92 -5.70
C SER A 149 -1.80 -10.22 -5.81
N ILE A 150 -2.04 -10.88 -4.68
CA ILE A 150 -2.83 -12.12 -4.61
C ILE A 150 -3.81 -12.01 -3.45
N ALA A 151 -5.10 -12.18 -3.74
CA ALA A 151 -6.14 -12.26 -2.72
C ALA A 151 -6.84 -13.61 -2.75
N LEU A 152 -7.23 -14.10 -1.58
CA LEU A 152 -8.13 -15.24 -1.45
C LEU A 152 -9.46 -14.76 -0.90
N LEU A 153 -10.52 -15.02 -1.64
CA LEU A 153 -11.89 -14.80 -1.22
C LEU A 153 -12.50 -16.12 -0.73
N LYS A 154 -13.30 -16.03 0.32
CA LYS A 154 -14.18 -17.12 0.78
C LYS A 154 -15.62 -16.66 0.61
N ASN A 155 -16.41 -17.35 -0.20
CA ASN A 155 -17.80 -16.95 -0.52
C ASN A 155 -17.90 -15.46 -0.91
N GLY A 156 -16.99 -14.99 -1.75
CA GLY A 156 -16.94 -13.61 -2.23
C GLY A 156 -16.40 -12.59 -1.20
N GLN A 157 -16.01 -13.00 0.00
CA GLN A 157 -15.47 -12.11 1.04
C GLN A 157 -13.96 -12.29 1.20
N PRO A 158 -13.17 -11.19 1.25
CA PRO A 158 -11.73 -11.27 1.45
C PRO A 158 -11.37 -12.05 2.73
N LEU A 159 -10.51 -13.04 2.60
CA LEU A 159 -9.98 -13.86 3.68
C LEU A 159 -8.50 -13.61 3.91
N HIS A 160 -7.69 -13.72 2.86
CA HIS A 160 -6.26 -13.44 2.88
C HIS A 160 -5.90 -12.48 1.76
N ALA A 161 -4.84 -11.71 1.97
CA ALA A 161 -4.21 -10.89 0.95
C ALA A 161 -2.69 -10.94 1.09
N VAL A 162 -2.01 -10.94 -0.04
CA VAL A 162 -0.56 -10.85 -0.17
C VAL A 162 -0.25 -9.80 -1.22
N VAL A 163 0.58 -8.82 -0.87
CA VAL A 163 1.19 -7.89 -1.82
C VAL A 163 2.70 -7.98 -1.62
N TYR A 164 3.41 -8.34 -2.68
CA TYR A 164 4.86 -8.49 -2.62
C TYR A 164 5.55 -7.49 -3.55
N HIS A 165 6.19 -6.49 -2.96
CA HIS A 165 7.04 -5.53 -3.65
C HIS A 165 8.44 -6.14 -3.84
N ALA A 166 8.66 -6.78 -4.99
CA ALA A 166 9.83 -7.60 -5.21
C ALA A 166 11.15 -6.81 -5.22
N MET A 167 11.14 -5.56 -5.72
CA MET A 167 12.33 -4.71 -5.80
C MET A 167 12.82 -4.27 -4.41
N ALA A 168 11.91 -3.99 -3.47
CA ALA A 168 12.25 -3.66 -2.09
C ALA A 168 12.34 -4.91 -1.20
N ASN A 169 11.93 -6.09 -1.69
CA ASN A 169 11.75 -7.32 -0.92
C ASN A 169 10.83 -7.13 0.29
N GLU A 170 9.77 -6.35 0.14
CA GLU A 170 8.76 -6.08 1.17
C GLU A 170 7.54 -6.96 0.94
N LEU A 171 7.17 -7.73 1.97
CA LEU A 171 6.03 -8.63 1.92
C LEU A 171 4.91 -8.13 2.83
N PHE A 172 3.84 -7.63 2.24
CA PHE A 172 2.62 -7.25 2.94
C PHE A 172 1.66 -8.44 2.96
N THR A 173 1.13 -8.77 4.12
CA THR A 173 0.14 -9.83 4.28
C THR A 173 -1.01 -9.37 5.16
N ALA A 174 -2.20 -9.85 4.88
CA ALA A 174 -3.36 -9.62 5.74
C ALA A 174 -4.24 -10.86 5.82
N THR A 175 -4.87 -11.04 6.97
CA THR A 175 -5.87 -12.08 7.19
C THR A 175 -7.05 -11.48 7.92
N LYS A 176 -8.26 -11.77 7.45
CA LYS A 176 -9.51 -11.30 8.06
C LYS A 176 -9.55 -11.62 9.56
N GLY A 177 -9.71 -10.59 10.38
CA GLY A 177 -9.72 -10.69 11.84
C GLY A 177 -8.35 -10.78 12.51
N LYS A 178 -7.24 -11.01 11.77
CA LYS A 178 -5.88 -11.05 12.34
C LYS A 178 -5.08 -9.76 12.11
N GLY A 179 -5.51 -8.90 11.16
CA GLY A 179 -4.86 -7.64 10.82
C GLY A 179 -3.85 -7.78 9.69
N ALA A 180 -3.04 -6.75 9.48
CA ALA A 180 -2.06 -6.65 8.40
C ALA A 180 -0.63 -6.59 8.94
N TYR A 181 0.31 -7.09 8.14
CA TYR A 181 1.72 -7.24 8.49
C TYR A 181 2.61 -6.85 7.32
N LEU A 182 3.76 -6.26 7.61
CA LEU A 182 4.89 -6.08 6.71
C LEU A 182 6.07 -6.89 7.28
N ASP A 183 6.57 -7.86 6.53
CA ASP A 183 7.67 -8.74 6.93
C ASP A 183 7.49 -9.30 8.35
N SER A 184 6.32 -9.83 8.65
CA SER A 184 5.92 -10.37 9.95
C SER A 184 5.71 -9.32 11.06
N ARG A 185 5.98 -8.03 10.83
CA ARG A 185 5.67 -6.95 11.77
C ARG A 185 4.26 -6.43 11.53
N ARG A 186 3.46 -6.40 12.57
CA ARG A 186 2.10 -5.87 12.48
C ARG A 186 2.10 -4.39 12.13
N ILE A 187 1.37 -4.02 11.08
CA ILE A 187 1.17 -2.64 10.67
C ILE A 187 -0.23 -2.15 11.07
N ARG A 188 -0.37 -0.84 11.17
CA ARG A 188 -1.63 -0.17 11.48
C ARG A 188 -1.72 1.11 10.66
N VAL A 189 -2.93 1.62 10.50
CA VAL A 189 -3.16 2.97 9.96
C VAL A 189 -2.46 4.01 10.84
N SER A 190 -2.08 5.14 10.24
CA SER A 190 -1.49 6.26 10.96
C SER A 190 -2.47 6.82 12.00
N GLY A 191 -1.96 7.49 13.02
CA GLY A 191 -2.78 8.24 13.98
C GLY A 191 -3.27 9.59 13.45
N CYS A 192 -3.03 9.90 12.16
CA CYS A 192 -3.46 11.14 11.55
C CYS A 192 -4.99 11.17 11.44
N ASN A 193 -5.61 12.18 12.05
CA ASN A 193 -7.05 12.40 12.04
C ASN A 193 -7.45 13.80 11.54
N SER A 194 -6.51 14.54 10.97
CA SER A 194 -6.68 15.86 10.40
C SER A 194 -6.19 15.89 8.95
N MET A 195 -6.97 16.49 8.06
CA MET A 195 -6.56 16.71 6.66
C MET A 195 -5.36 17.66 6.53
N GLN A 196 -5.13 18.53 7.53
CA GLN A 196 -4.00 19.46 7.52
C GLN A 196 -2.66 18.76 7.72
N ASP A 197 -2.67 17.61 8.43
CA ASP A 197 -1.47 16.83 8.74
C ASP A 197 -1.35 15.58 7.86
N ALA A 198 -2.32 15.35 6.95
CA ALA A 198 -2.37 14.18 6.11
C ALA A 198 -1.46 14.30 4.89
N LEU A 199 -0.70 13.25 4.60
CA LEU A 199 -0.07 13.03 3.30
C LEU A 199 -1.01 12.20 2.43
N LEU A 200 -1.47 12.78 1.33
CA LEU A 200 -2.37 12.13 0.38
C LEU A 200 -1.62 11.75 -0.87
N ALA A 201 -1.89 10.56 -1.37
CA ALA A 201 -1.43 10.10 -2.66
C ALA A 201 -2.62 9.57 -3.46
N THR A 202 -2.60 9.76 -4.79
CA THR A 202 -3.61 9.24 -5.69
C THR A 202 -2.98 8.80 -7.01
N GLY A 203 -3.65 7.88 -7.70
CA GLY A 203 -3.36 7.56 -9.09
C GLY A 203 -4.30 8.28 -10.04
N PHE A 204 -3.83 8.56 -11.24
CA PHE A 204 -4.67 9.09 -12.32
C PHE A 204 -5.16 7.94 -13.20
N PRO A 205 -6.45 7.90 -13.56
CA PRO A 205 -6.94 6.96 -14.56
C PRO A 205 -6.19 7.21 -15.88
N PHE A 206 -5.69 6.15 -16.49
CA PHE A 206 -4.99 6.21 -17.76
C PHE A 206 -5.88 5.80 -18.94
N ARG A 207 -7.07 5.27 -18.66
CA ARG A 207 -8.08 4.92 -19.68
C ARG A 207 -8.91 6.16 -20.05
N GLU A 208 -9.12 6.37 -21.35
CA GLU A 208 -10.02 7.42 -21.83
C GLU A 208 -11.45 7.14 -21.35
N GLY A 209 -12.10 8.12 -20.75
CA GLY A 209 -13.48 8.07 -20.26
C GLY A 209 -13.66 8.19 -18.75
N ASP A 210 -12.68 7.84 -17.93
CA ASP A 210 -12.80 7.85 -16.46
C ASP A 210 -12.37 9.18 -15.80
N ASN A 211 -12.07 10.20 -16.60
CA ASN A 211 -11.50 11.47 -16.12
C ASN A 211 -12.52 12.47 -15.56
N CYS A 212 -13.82 12.17 -15.58
CA CYS A 212 -14.85 13.12 -15.16
C CYS A 212 -14.71 13.55 -13.70
N LEU A 213 -14.25 12.67 -12.81
CA LEU A 213 -14.08 12.96 -11.40
C LEU A 213 -12.89 13.90 -11.13
N LEU A 214 -11.85 13.86 -11.97
CA LEU A 214 -10.67 14.75 -11.85
C LEU A 214 -11.03 16.19 -12.22
N TYR A 215 -11.90 16.38 -13.20
CA TYR A 215 -12.36 17.69 -13.66
C TYR A 215 -13.47 18.30 -12.80
N THR A 216 -14.19 17.48 -12.04
CA THR A 216 -15.32 17.92 -11.22
C THR A 216 -14.96 18.12 -9.74
N SER A 217 -13.77 17.68 -9.30
CA SER A 217 -13.31 17.91 -7.93
C SER A 217 -12.81 19.35 -7.80
N PRO A 218 -13.46 20.20 -7.01
CA PRO A 218 -13.02 21.59 -6.83
C PRO A 218 -11.64 21.62 -6.15
N SER A 219 -10.67 22.27 -6.80
CA SER A 219 -9.37 22.51 -6.20
C SER A 219 -9.43 23.75 -5.31
N PRO A 220 -8.75 23.77 -4.13
CA PRO A 220 -8.62 24.99 -3.34
C PRO A 220 -7.95 26.17 -4.08
N ARG A 221 -7.31 25.89 -5.22
CA ARG A 221 -6.70 26.90 -6.11
C ARG A 221 -7.59 27.30 -7.29
N ASP A 222 -8.79 26.71 -7.43
CA ASP A 222 -9.73 27.08 -8.47
C ASP A 222 -10.32 28.47 -8.13
N PRO A 223 -10.10 29.52 -8.95
CA PRO A 223 -10.59 30.86 -8.67
C PRO A 223 -12.13 30.95 -8.65
N LYS A 224 -12.86 29.92 -9.09
CA LYS A 224 -14.33 29.85 -9.01
C LYS A 224 -14.85 29.36 -7.66
N THR A 225 -13.99 28.84 -6.78
CA THR A 225 -14.38 28.34 -5.45
C THR A 225 -14.17 29.34 -4.32
N SER A 226 -13.62 30.54 -4.61
CA SER A 226 -13.45 31.62 -3.65
C SER A 226 -14.67 32.56 -3.63
N ARG A 227 -15.86 32.06 -3.30
CA ARG A 227 -17.05 32.85 -2.94
C ARG A 227 -17.68 32.30 -1.66
#